data_083dc188fd06375766f08332a1f7d623
#
_entry.id   083dc188fd06375766f08332a1f7d623
#
_cell.length_a   1.000
_cell.length_b   1.000
_cell.length_c   1.000
_cell.angle_alpha   90.00
_cell.angle_beta   90.00
_cell.angle_gamma   90.00
#
_symmetry.space_group_name_H-M   'P 1'
#
loop_
_entity.id
_entity.type
_entity.pdbx_description
1 polymer ?
#
loop_
_entity_poly.entity_id
_entity_poly.type
_entity_poly.pdbx_seq_one_letter_code
_entity_poly.pdbx_strand_id
1 'polypeptide(L)'
;MHKYIFVSGGVISGIGKGITASSIAFILKSYGFKITMIKADPYLNVDAGTMNPLEHGETFVLEDGFETDMDIGSYERFVNESFTRVNSMTCGAVLQKVIKDERSLAYDGKWVSLDYHVPDEIITWIKSVADNSHSEITIIEIGGTVGEVGNGLFLEANKIMKIQNPRDVIHIHVSYLPIPGTLGEMKSKPVQISVQLLNSHGICPDFLIARSRRGIDDVRRDKLSRYCFIKKENIISAPDASCIYDIPINFEKTNIGENIIKELNLKPRKTTLLKEWEAKTRKMKRISKSVNIGIVGKYYKSGKFSLKDSYVSVLEAINHAGWEMGVNPNIHWIVADDLEKDKDKQKELLKMDGIIVPQGWGSRGAEGKIKAIQIARENEIPYLGLCYGMQMATIEFCRNVLGIKDANSEEIDPKSKNLVIHLMENQKEILKHQNYGGTIRLGAWPCKIKKGTLLESLYKKYTNSLYNTLPVVMERHRHRYEFNT
;
A
#
# COMPACT_ATOMS: atom_id res chain seq x y z
N MET A 1 7.22 18.97 -20.93
CA MET A 1 5.76 18.80 -21.18
C MET A 1 5.36 17.55 -20.41
N HIS A 2 4.49 17.71 -19.41
CA HIS A 2 4.05 16.60 -18.55
C HIS A 2 2.98 15.77 -19.24
N LYS A 3 2.98 14.47 -18.98
CA LYS A 3 1.96 13.52 -19.43
C LYS A 3 1.24 12.93 -18.22
N TYR A 4 -0.04 12.62 -18.40
CA TYR A 4 -0.90 12.15 -17.31
C TYR A 4 -1.59 10.85 -17.70
N ILE A 5 -1.55 9.88 -16.80
CA ILE A 5 -2.20 8.58 -16.99
C ILE A 5 -3.17 8.37 -15.83
N PHE A 6 -4.45 8.39 -16.10
CA PHE A 6 -5.46 8.05 -15.12
C PHE A 6 -5.76 6.56 -15.14
N VAL A 7 -5.83 5.95 -13.98
CA VAL A 7 -6.16 4.53 -13.81
C VAL A 7 -7.41 4.42 -12.96
N SER A 8 -8.50 3.88 -13.51
CA SER A 8 -9.73 3.60 -12.78
C SER A 8 -10.07 2.12 -12.76
N GLY A 9 -10.98 1.71 -11.90
CA GLY A 9 -11.45 0.33 -11.80
C GLY A 9 -12.94 0.19 -11.92
N GLY A 10 -13.39 -0.97 -12.37
CA GLY A 10 -14.80 -1.28 -12.48
C GLY A 10 -15.14 -2.72 -12.11
N VAL A 11 -16.44 -2.98 -11.91
CA VAL A 11 -17.07 -4.24 -11.53
C VAL A 11 -16.95 -4.57 -10.05
N ILE A 12 -15.75 -4.65 -9.50
CA ILE A 12 -15.51 -4.97 -8.07
C ILE A 12 -14.32 -4.18 -7.52
N SER A 13 -14.32 -3.96 -6.20
CA SER A 13 -13.14 -3.47 -5.46
C SER A 13 -12.05 -4.55 -5.39
N GLY A 14 -10.83 -4.19 -5.03
CA GLY A 14 -9.71 -5.16 -4.92
C GLY A 14 -9.27 -5.78 -6.25
N ILE A 15 -9.65 -5.19 -7.39
CA ILE A 15 -9.35 -5.72 -8.73
C ILE A 15 -7.86 -5.64 -9.11
N GLY A 16 -7.05 -4.98 -8.29
CA GLY A 16 -5.62 -4.80 -8.53
C GLY A 16 -5.25 -3.54 -9.31
N LYS A 17 -6.01 -2.44 -9.11
CA LYS A 17 -5.65 -1.11 -9.67
C LYS A 17 -4.26 -0.67 -9.24
N GLY A 18 -3.96 -0.70 -7.94
CA GLY A 18 -2.68 -0.29 -7.38
C GLY A 18 -1.51 -1.04 -7.99
N ILE A 19 -1.61 -2.36 -8.08
CA ILE A 19 -0.57 -3.19 -8.72
C ILE A 19 -0.48 -2.93 -10.23
N THR A 20 -1.59 -2.66 -10.89
CA THR A 20 -1.59 -2.29 -12.31
C THR A 20 -0.90 -0.93 -12.52
N ALA A 21 -1.27 0.08 -11.74
CA ALA A 21 -0.66 1.41 -11.80
C ALA A 21 0.84 1.36 -11.50
N SER A 22 1.24 0.64 -10.43
CA SER A 22 2.64 0.41 -10.07
C SER A 22 3.44 -0.30 -11.17
N SER A 23 2.82 -1.32 -11.79
CA SER A 23 3.46 -2.06 -12.90
C SER A 23 3.68 -1.19 -14.11
N ILE A 24 2.70 -0.37 -14.48
CA ILE A 24 2.81 0.59 -15.59
C ILE A 24 3.87 1.66 -15.26
N ALA A 25 3.88 2.16 -14.03
CA ALA A 25 4.90 3.10 -13.56
C ALA A 25 6.30 2.52 -13.70
N PHE A 26 6.51 1.29 -13.24
CA PHE A 26 7.79 0.60 -13.38
C PHE A 26 8.18 0.39 -14.85
N ILE A 27 7.25 -0.05 -15.70
CA ILE A 27 7.49 -0.24 -17.13
C ILE A 27 7.94 1.08 -17.76
N LEU A 28 7.22 2.18 -17.54
CA LEU A 28 7.59 3.48 -18.10
C LEU A 28 8.91 4.01 -17.52
N LYS A 29 9.19 3.76 -16.23
CA LYS A 29 10.51 4.02 -15.64
C LYS A 29 11.60 3.20 -16.34
N SER A 30 11.31 1.96 -16.72
CA SER A 30 12.26 1.11 -17.48
C SER A 30 12.52 1.59 -18.89
N TYR A 31 11.66 2.42 -19.45
CA TYR A 31 11.88 3.17 -20.69
C TYR A 31 12.58 4.52 -20.46
N GLY A 32 13.06 4.78 -19.26
CA GLY A 32 13.90 5.94 -18.90
C GLY A 32 13.12 7.21 -18.58
N PHE A 33 11.81 7.14 -18.36
CA PHE A 33 11.02 8.32 -17.96
C PHE A 33 11.09 8.55 -16.44
N LYS A 34 11.06 9.81 -16.03
CA LYS A 34 10.82 10.20 -14.64
C LYS A 34 9.33 10.10 -14.32
N ILE A 35 8.99 9.28 -13.33
CA ILE A 35 7.60 8.98 -12.98
C ILE A 35 7.29 9.51 -11.59
N THR A 36 6.11 10.07 -11.41
CA THR A 36 5.49 10.20 -10.08
C THR A 36 4.08 9.59 -10.11
N MET A 37 3.56 9.28 -8.94
CA MET A 37 2.25 8.65 -8.79
C MET A 37 1.40 9.40 -7.77
N ILE A 38 0.08 9.42 -7.97
CA ILE A 38 -0.89 9.99 -7.05
C ILE A 38 -1.95 8.93 -6.78
N LYS A 39 -2.21 8.67 -5.52
CA LYS A 39 -3.39 7.94 -5.07
C LYS A 39 -4.52 8.95 -4.84
N ALA A 40 -5.63 8.80 -5.57
CA ALA A 40 -6.82 9.66 -5.48
C ALA A 40 -7.98 8.86 -4.89
N ASP A 41 -8.22 9.01 -3.59
CA ASP A 41 -9.20 8.22 -2.85
C ASP A 41 -10.53 8.96 -2.66
N PRO A 42 -11.69 8.30 -2.95
CA PRO A 42 -12.99 8.94 -2.94
C PRO A 42 -13.61 9.13 -1.54
N TYR A 43 -12.96 8.68 -0.47
CA TYR A 43 -13.49 8.82 0.87
C TYR A 43 -13.31 10.23 1.47
N LEU A 44 -14.13 10.54 2.50
CA LEU A 44 -14.13 11.84 3.17
C LEU A 44 -13.08 11.95 4.30
N ASN A 45 -12.39 10.89 4.64
CA ASN A 45 -11.28 10.97 5.58
C ASN A 45 -10.17 11.85 4.98
N VAL A 46 -9.61 12.73 5.78
CA VAL A 46 -8.52 13.63 5.33
C VAL A 46 -7.24 12.85 5.05
N ASP A 47 -7.00 11.80 5.85
CA ASP A 47 -5.91 10.85 5.74
C ASP A 47 -6.36 9.46 6.23
N ALA A 48 -5.47 8.46 6.17
CA ALA A 48 -5.76 7.09 6.60
C ALA A 48 -5.53 6.84 8.09
N GLY A 49 -5.10 7.84 8.87
CA GLY A 49 -4.65 7.68 10.26
C GLY A 49 -5.72 7.23 11.24
N THR A 50 -6.98 7.56 10.96
CA THR A 50 -8.13 7.19 11.80
C THR A 50 -8.89 5.97 11.29
N MET A 51 -8.47 5.37 10.19
CA MET A 51 -9.16 4.23 9.59
C MET A 51 -8.88 2.91 10.32
N ASN A 52 -9.87 2.03 10.34
CA ASN A 52 -9.75 0.70 10.93
C ASN A 52 -9.01 -0.24 9.94
N PRO A 53 -7.87 -0.84 10.32
CA PRO A 53 -7.13 -1.76 9.45
C PRO A 53 -7.91 -3.01 9.00
N LEU A 54 -8.96 -3.39 9.72
CA LEU A 54 -9.84 -4.51 9.33
C LEU A 54 -10.80 -4.15 8.19
N GLU A 55 -11.01 -2.87 7.94
CA GLU A 55 -11.90 -2.38 6.88
C GLU A 55 -11.13 -1.91 5.64
N HIS A 56 -9.99 -1.27 5.84
CA HIS A 56 -9.22 -0.62 4.78
C HIS A 56 -7.83 -1.22 4.51
N GLY A 57 -7.39 -2.21 5.28
CA GLY A 57 -6.01 -2.68 5.23
C GLY A 57 -5.06 -1.84 6.10
N GLU A 58 -3.76 -2.02 5.94
CA GLU A 58 -2.79 -1.28 6.75
C GLU A 58 -2.76 0.21 6.38
N THR A 59 -2.56 1.05 7.41
CA THR A 59 -2.16 2.44 7.20
C THR A 59 -0.67 2.48 6.90
N PHE A 60 -0.29 2.95 5.71
CA PHE A 60 1.09 3.11 5.31
C PHE A 60 1.59 4.51 5.66
N VAL A 61 2.74 4.63 6.31
CA VAL A 61 3.30 5.92 6.74
C VAL A 61 4.47 6.29 5.83
N LEU A 62 4.41 7.50 5.29
CA LEU A 62 5.46 8.06 4.45
C LEU A 62 6.63 8.62 5.29
N GLU A 63 7.76 8.94 4.65
CA GLU A 63 8.91 9.50 5.36
C GLU A 63 8.60 10.85 6.03
N ASP A 64 7.73 11.67 5.42
CA ASP A 64 7.28 12.95 5.96
C ASP A 64 6.23 12.83 7.07
N GLY A 65 5.87 11.60 7.46
CA GLY A 65 4.92 11.29 8.52
C GLY A 65 3.46 11.29 8.09
N PHE A 66 3.15 11.43 6.81
CA PHE A 66 1.77 11.37 6.36
C PHE A 66 1.25 9.93 6.36
N GLU A 67 0.02 9.72 6.85
CA GLU A 67 -0.66 8.42 6.94
C GLU A 67 -1.51 8.20 5.69
N THR A 68 -1.19 7.16 4.91
CA THR A 68 -1.81 6.91 3.61
C THR A 68 -2.41 5.52 3.50
N ASP A 69 -3.15 5.31 2.39
CA ASP A 69 -3.54 3.98 1.93
C ASP A 69 -2.32 3.10 1.60
N MET A 70 -2.45 1.79 1.78
CA MET A 70 -1.40 0.79 1.52
C MET A 70 -0.91 0.74 0.07
N ASP A 71 -1.70 1.24 -0.89
CA ASP A 71 -1.34 1.26 -2.31
C ASP A 71 -0.08 2.09 -2.55
N ILE A 72 0.14 3.19 -1.79
CA ILE A 72 1.37 3.98 -1.92
C ILE A 72 2.60 3.16 -1.51
N GLY A 73 2.48 2.26 -0.55
CA GLY A 73 3.53 1.29 -0.24
C GLY A 73 3.86 0.39 -1.43
N SER A 74 2.86 -0.01 -2.22
CA SER A 74 3.10 -0.73 -3.48
C SER A 74 3.80 0.13 -4.51
N TYR A 75 3.44 1.41 -4.63
CA TYR A 75 4.13 2.33 -5.53
C TYR A 75 5.62 2.44 -5.18
N GLU A 76 5.95 2.67 -3.90
CA GLU A 76 7.34 2.73 -3.44
C GLU A 76 8.11 1.45 -3.77
N ARG A 77 7.51 0.27 -3.55
CA ARG A 77 8.15 -1.02 -3.83
C ARG A 77 8.44 -1.24 -5.32
N PHE A 78 7.54 -0.82 -6.22
CA PHE A 78 7.72 -1.01 -7.66
C PHE A 78 8.63 0.05 -8.28
N VAL A 79 8.44 1.31 -7.90
CA VAL A 79 9.20 2.43 -8.49
C VAL A 79 10.56 2.61 -7.80
N ASN A 80 10.73 2.07 -6.58
CA ASN A 80 11.92 2.25 -5.75
C ASN A 80 12.25 3.73 -5.52
N GLU A 81 11.25 4.48 -5.11
CA GLU A 81 11.32 5.89 -4.73
C GLU A 81 10.39 6.14 -3.55
N SER A 82 10.78 7.06 -2.65
CA SER A 82 9.91 7.50 -1.55
C SER A 82 8.92 8.55 -2.05
N PHE A 83 7.67 8.43 -1.61
CA PHE A 83 6.63 9.42 -1.84
C PHE A 83 6.38 10.27 -0.59
N THR A 84 5.65 11.37 -0.78
CA THR A 84 5.30 12.33 0.26
C THR A 84 3.80 12.58 0.29
N ARG A 85 3.32 13.34 1.28
CA ARG A 85 1.89 13.67 1.45
C ARG A 85 1.19 14.17 0.19
N VAL A 86 1.90 14.85 -0.69
CA VAL A 86 1.32 15.39 -1.93
C VAL A 86 0.92 14.30 -2.92
N ASN A 87 1.43 13.09 -2.74
CA ASN A 87 1.11 11.92 -3.54
C ASN A 87 -0.15 11.17 -3.07
N SER A 88 -0.72 11.56 -1.92
CA SER A 88 -1.98 11.04 -1.38
C SER A 88 -3.03 12.13 -1.40
N MET A 89 -4.05 11.96 -2.23
CA MET A 89 -5.14 12.91 -2.42
C MET A 89 -6.45 12.24 -2.05
N THR A 90 -7.10 12.67 -0.97
CA THR A 90 -8.43 12.20 -0.60
C THR A 90 -9.50 13.22 -0.98
N CYS A 91 -10.73 12.76 -1.22
CA CYS A 91 -11.85 13.68 -1.44
C CYS A 91 -12.01 14.63 -0.24
N GLY A 92 -11.83 14.12 0.99
CA GLY A 92 -11.89 14.96 2.20
C GLY A 92 -10.84 16.04 2.24
N ALA A 93 -9.59 15.76 1.87
CA ALA A 93 -8.51 16.75 1.83
C ALA A 93 -8.77 17.85 0.78
N VAL A 94 -9.25 17.46 -0.41
CA VAL A 94 -9.61 18.41 -1.48
C VAL A 94 -10.76 19.32 -1.03
N LEU A 95 -11.83 18.74 -0.49
CA LEU A 95 -12.98 19.51 -0.01
C LEU A 95 -12.59 20.46 1.13
N GLN A 96 -11.77 20.00 2.06
CA GLN A 96 -11.26 20.83 3.15
C GLN A 96 -10.46 22.03 2.62
N LYS A 97 -9.66 21.82 1.58
CA LYS A 97 -8.90 22.89 0.91
C LYS A 97 -9.84 23.91 0.26
N VAL A 98 -10.80 23.46 -0.55
CA VAL A 98 -11.77 24.35 -1.22
C VAL A 98 -12.60 25.13 -0.22
N ILE A 99 -13.08 24.49 0.87
CA ILE A 99 -13.83 25.18 1.94
C ILE A 99 -12.93 26.22 2.63
N LYS A 100 -11.68 25.87 2.94
CA LYS A 100 -10.73 26.79 3.57
C LYS A 100 -10.47 28.01 2.68
N ASP A 101 -10.31 27.82 1.38
CA ASP A 101 -10.08 28.88 0.41
C ASP A 101 -11.32 29.79 0.27
N GLU A 102 -12.52 29.21 0.26
CA GLU A 102 -13.77 29.98 0.31
C GLU A 102 -13.84 30.86 1.56
N ARG A 103 -13.57 30.28 2.74
CA ARG A 103 -13.60 31.01 4.01
C ARG A 103 -12.52 32.10 4.12
N SER A 104 -11.43 31.99 3.38
CA SER A 104 -10.36 33.00 3.30
C SER A 104 -10.55 34.03 2.16
N LEU A 105 -11.67 34.01 1.46
CA LEU A 105 -11.99 34.86 0.31
C LEU A 105 -11.03 34.66 -0.89
N ALA A 106 -10.41 33.52 -1.03
CA ALA A 106 -9.53 33.21 -2.16
C ALA A 106 -10.28 33.21 -3.52
N TYR A 107 -11.60 33.09 -3.50
CA TYR A 107 -12.47 33.18 -4.69
C TYR A 107 -13.13 34.56 -4.88
N ASP A 108 -12.67 35.60 -4.21
CA ASP A 108 -13.19 36.97 -4.33
C ASP A 108 -14.69 37.11 -4.12
N GLY A 109 -15.30 36.31 -3.24
CA GLY A 109 -16.73 36.31 -2.96
C GLY A 109 -17.60 35.66 -4.05
N LYS A 110 -17.02 34.97 -5.02
CA LYS A 110 -17.78 34.24 -6.05
C LYS A 110 -18.51 33.05 -5.45
N TRP A 111 -19.58 32.63 -6.12
CA TRP A 111 -20.27 31.39 -5.80
C TRP A 111 -19.36 30.17 -6.08
N VAL A 112 -19.11 29.34 -5.07
CA VAL A 112 -18.25 28.16 -5.15
C VAL A 112 -19.13 26.91 -5.26
N SER A 113 -18.91 26.08 -6.31
CA SER A 113 -19.66 24.86 -6.58
C SER A 113 -18.79 23.62 -6.54
N LEU A 114 -19.41 22.48 -6.23
CA LEU A 114 -18.76 21.17 -6.25
C LEU A 114 -18.31 20.77 -7.67
N ASP A 115 -19.12 21.06 -8.68
CA ASP A 115 -18.93 20.58 -10.05
C ASP A 115 -17.79 21.28 -10.79
N TYR A 116 -17.38 22.44 -10.32
CA TYR A 116 -16.35 23.25 -10.97
C TYR A 116 -15.10 23.40 -10.09
N HIS A 117 -15.25 23.94 -8.88
CA HIS A 117 -14.10 24.31 -8.06
C HIS A 117 -13.37 23.09 -7.46
N VAL A 118 -14.08 22.01 -7.18
CA VAL A 118 -13.45 20.79 -6.66
C VAL A 118 -12.64 20.06 -7.73
N PRO A 119 -13.15 19.82 -8.95
CA PRO A 119 -12.32 19.31 -10.06
C PRO A 119 -11.15 20.23 -10.41
N ASP A 120 -11.31 21.55 -10.35
CA ASP A 120 -10.24 22.52 -10.61
C ASP A 120 -9.11 22.42 -9.55
N GLU A 121 -9.47 22.29 -8.27
CA GLU A 121 -8.47 22.03 -7.20
C GLU A 121 -7.75 20.69 -7.40
N ILE A 122 -8.48 19.62 -7.79
CA ILE A 122 -7.88 18.31 -8.12
C ILE A 122 -6.86 18.47 -9.25
N ILE A 123 -7.22 19.18 -10.32
CA ILE A 123 -6.31 19.43 -11.46
C ILE A 123 -5.10 20.23 -11.02
N THR A 124 -5.30 21.26 -10.21
CA THR A 124 -4.23 22.10 -9.66
C THR A 124 -3.27 21.28 -8.80
N TRP A 125 -3.79 20.41 -7.95
CA TRP A 125 -2.98 19.48 -7.15
C TRP A 125 -2.16 18.55 -8.04
N ILE A 126 -2.78 17.87 -9.02
CA ILE A 126 -2.10 16.96 -9.95
C ILE A 126 -0.94 17.67 -10.67
N LYS A 127 -1.19 18.87 -11.21
CA LYS A 127 -0.16 19.66 -11.90
C LYS A 127 0.96 20.07 -10.95
N SER A 128 0.64 20.51 -9.75
CA SER A 128 1.62 20.88 -8.72
C SER A 128 2.53 19.69 -8.36
N VAL A 129 1.98 18.48 -8.21
CA VAL A 129 2.78 17.27 -7.95
C VAL A 129 3.71 16.97 -9.13
N ALA A 130 3.23 17.07 -10.36
CA ALA A 130 4.03 16.86 -11.57
C ALA A 130 5.21 17.85 -11.63
N ASP A 131 4.95 19.15 -11.41
CA ASP A 131 5.95 20.21 -11.46
C ASP A 131 6.99 20.04 -10.35
N ASN A 132 6.57 19.86 -9.11
CA ASN A 132 7.45 19.75 -7.95
C ASN A 132 8.34 18.49 -7.98
N SER A 133 7.84 17.39 -8.51
CA SER A 133 8.63 16.16 -8.70
C SER A 133 9.52 16.20 -9.94
N HIS A 134 9.35 17.19 -10.80
CA HIS A 134 9.98 17.26 -12.13
C HIS A 134 9.76 15.98 -12.94
N SER A 135 8.59 15.33 -12.76
CA SER A 135 8.22 14.11 -13.48
C SER A 135 7.86 14.40 -14.92
N GLU A 136 8.14 13.44 -15.81
CA GLU A 136 7.70 13.49 -17.20
C GLU A 136 6.30 12.88 -17.35
N ILE A 137 5.99 11.90 -16.50
CA ILE A 137 4.70 11.20 -16.50
C ILE A 137 4.19 11.13 -15.06
N THR A 138 2.95 11.56 -14.85
CA THR A 138 2.23 11.42 -13.58
C THR A 138 1.12 10.38 -13.75
N ILE A 139 1.11 9.36 -12.90
CA ILE A 139 0.08 8.32 -12.90
C ILE A 139 -0.86 8.59 -11.74
N ILE A 140 -2.16 8.74 -12.02
CA ILE A 140 -3.20 9.02 -11.03
C ILE A 140 -4.09 7.78 -10.92
N GLU A 141 -4.01 7.08 -9.81
CA GLU A 141 -4.91 5.96 -9.53
C GLU A 141 -6.15 6.46 -8.79
N ILE A 142 -7.32 6.30 -9.42
CA ILE A 142 -8.61 6.65 -8.82
C ILE A 142 -9.11 5.46 -7.99
N GLY A 143 -9.28 5.67 -6.68
CA GLY A 143 -9.85 4.72 -5.74
C GLY A 143 -11.31 4.41 -6.01
N GLY A 144 -11.85 3.38 -5.37
CA GLY A 144 -13.22 2.93 -5.56
C GLY A 144 -13.49 2.29 -6.92
N THR A 145 -14.76 2.15 -7.25
CA THR A 145 -15.26 1.54 -8.49
C THR A 145 -16.04 2.57 -9.28
N VAL A 146 -15.84 2.66 -10.59
CA VAL A 146 -16.59 3.59 -11.46
C VAL A 146 -18.09 3.39 -11.25
N GLY A 147 -18.79 4.49 -10.99
CA GLY A 147 -20.20 4.52 -10.62
C GLY A 147 -20.46 4.83 -9.14
N GLU A 148 -19.43 4.82 -8.29
CA GLU A 148 -19.53 5.34 -6.92
C GLU A 148 -19.57 6.88 -6.94
N VAL A 149 -20.38 7.47 -6.04
CA VAL A 149 -20.53 8.93 -5.97
C VAL A 149 -19.22 9.66 -5.72
N GLY A 150 -18.39 9.11 -4.83
CA GLY A 150 -17.16 9.77 -4.39
C GLY A 150 -16.09 9.91 -5.46
N ASN A 151 -16.03 9.01 -6.45
CA ASN A 151 -15.00 9.10 -7.50
C ASN A 151 -15.40 9.99 -8.70
N GLY A 152 -16.66 10.43 -8.76
CA GLY A 152 -17.16 11.29 -9.83
C GLY A 152 -16.36 12.57 -10.02
N LEU A 153 -15.92 13.20 -8.94
CA LEU A 153 -15.12 14.43 -8.97
C LEU A 153 -13.73 14.23 -9.59
N PHE A 154 -13.08 13.10 -9.31
CA PHE A 154 -11.80 12.72 -9.93
C PHE A 154 -11.96 12.37 -11.41
N LEU A 155 -13.06 11.70 -11.77
CA LEU A 155 -13.42 11.43 -13.18
C LEU A 155 -13.71 12.72 -13.92
N GLU A 156 -14.40 13.69 -13.31
CA GLU A 156 -14.65 14.99 -13.89
C GLU A 156 -13.33 15.74 -14.17
N ALA A 157 -12.40 15.76 -13.20
CA ALA A 157 -11.08 16.33 -13.38
C ALA A 157 -10.30 15.66 -14.54
N ASN A 158 -10.35 14.31 -14.63
CA ASN A 158 -9.77 13.58 -15.76
C ASN A 158 -10.38 14.01 -17.10
N LYS A 159 -11.72 14.07 -17.19
CA LYS A 159 -12.42 14.50 -18.40
C LYS A 159 -11.98 15.90 -18.84
N ILE A 160 -11.94 16.86 -17.90
CA ILE A 160 -11.52 18.24 -18.18
C ILE A 160 -10.07 18.25 -18.71
N MET A 161 -9.14 17.58 -18.03
CA MET A 161 -7.76 17.52 -18.45
C MET A 161 -7.59 16.89 -19.85
N LYS A 162 -8.34 15.81 -20.13
CA LYS A 162 -8.29 15.12 -21.43
C LYS A 162 -8.87 15.97 -22.56
N ILE A 163 -9.96 16.71 -22.32
CA ILE A 163 -10.55 17.62 -23.31
C ILE A 163 -9.59 18.77 -23.62
N GLN A 164 -8.99 19.35 -22.58
CA GLN A 164 -8.05 20.47 -22.75
C GLN A 164 -6.74 20.04 -23.43
N ASN A 165 -6.25 18.84 -23.12
CA ASN A 165 -4.95 18.34 -23.58
C ASN A 165 -5.03 16.87 -24.06
N PRO A 166 -5.72 16.57 -25.15
CA PRO A 166 -6.04 15.19 -25.56
C PRO A 166 -4.81 14.33 -25.92
N ARG A 167 -3.68 14.97 -26.22
CA ARG A 167 -2.40 14.28 -26.52
C ARG A 167 -1.51 14.05 -25.30
N ASP A 168 -1.89 14.63 -24.15
CA ASP A 168 -1.09 14.58 -22.92
C ASP A 168 -1.75 13.73 -21.83
N VAL A 169 -2.99 13.32 -22.02
CA VAL A 169 -3.78 12.57 -21.05
C VAL A 169 -4.32 11.29 -21.67
N ILE A 170 -4.07 10.15 -21.01
CA ILE A 170 -4.71 8.87 -21.34
C ILE A 170 -5.43 8.30 -20.12
N HIS A 171 -6.43 7.47 -20.40
CA HIS A 171 -7.20 6.76 -19.37
C HIS A 171 -7.09 5.26 -19.55
N ILE A 172 -6.68 4.57 -18.50
CA ILE A 172 -6.56 3.10 -18.41
C ILE A 172 -7.65 2.59 -17.49
N HIS A 173 -8.50 1.70 -17.97
CA HIS A 173 -9.57 1.11 -17.19
C HIS A 173 -9.28 -0.34 -16.84
N VAL A 174 -9.25 -0.65 -15.54
CA VAL A 174 -9.05 -2.02 -15.03
C VAL A 174 -10.42 -2.63 -14.76
N SER A 175 -10.75 -3.76 -15.40
CA SER A 175 -12.08 -4.35 -15.25
C SER A 175 -12.02 -5.87 -15.20
N TYR A 176 -12.97 -6.50 -14.50
CA TYR A 176 -12.97 -7.92 -14.21
C TYR A 176 -13.88 -8.72 -15.17
N LEU A 177 -13.32 -9.78 -15.75
CA LEU A 177 -14.07 -10.78 -16.54
C LEU A 177 -14.28 -12.02 -15.67
N PRO A 178 -15.45 -12.20 -15.07
CA PRO A 178 -15.76 -13.38 -14.27
C PRO A 178 -15.85 -14.64 -15.12
N ILE A 179 -15.43 -15.76 -14.53
CA ILE A 179 -15.63 -17.11 -15.05
C ILE A 179 -16.49 -17.84 -14.02
N PRO A 180 -17.83 -17.79 -14.13
CA PRO A 180 -18.72 -18.48 -13.21
C PRO A 180 -18.45 -20.00 -13.25
N GLY A 181 -18.28 -20.61 -12.07
CA GLY A 181 -17.90 -22.02 -11.94
C GLY A 181 -18.84 -22.99 -12.65
N THR A 182 -20.13 -22.68 -12.65
CA THR A 182 -21.19 -23.49 -13.31
C THR A 182 -21.15 -23.41 -14.84
N LEU A 183 -20.61 -22.33 -15.42
CA LEU A 183 -20.62 -22.11 -16.88
C LEU A 183 -19.26 -22.36 -17.53
N GLY A 184 -18.16 -22.27 -16.78
CA GLY A 184 -16.80 -22.43 -17.28
C GLY A 184 -16.36 -21.43 -18.36
N GLU A 185 -17.26 -20.50 -18.75
CA GLU A 185 -17.05 -19.51 -19.80
C GLU A 185 -16.81 -18.13 -19.22
N MET A 186 -15.84 -17.40 -19.78
CA MET A 186 -15.52 -16.02 -19.43
C MET A 186 -16.61 -15.05 -19.91
N LYS A 187 -17.16 -14.23 -19.03
CA LYS A 187 -18.27 -13.30 -19.33
C LYS A 187 -17.74 -11.87 -19.48
N SER A 188 -17.95 -11.30 -20.67
CA SER A 188 -17.51 -9.92 -21.00
C SER A 188 -18.55 -8.83 -20.66
N LYS A 189 -19.80 -9.19 -20.36
CA LYS A 189 -20.86 -8.20 -20.12
C LYS A 189 -20.57 -7.27 -18.92
N PRO A 190 -20.03 -7.74 -17.78
CA PRO A 190 -19.67 -6.84 -16.68
C PRO A 190 -18.66 -5.78 -17.08
N VAL A 191 -17.64 -6.14 -17.88
CA VAL A 191 -16.66 -5.18 -18.41
C VAL A 191 -17.31 -4.15 -19.31
N GLN A 192 -18.21 -4.59 -20.23
CA GLN A 192 -18.93 -3.68 -21.11
C GLN A 192 -19.76 -2.66 -20.31
N ILE A 193 -20.47 -3.10 -19.27
CA ILE A 193 -21.24 -2.22 -18.39
C ILE A 193 -20.32 -1.25 -17.64
N SER A 194 -19.21 -1.72 -17.15
CA SER A 194 -18.21 -0.89 -16.44
C SER A 194 -17.66 0.21 -17.36
N VAL A 195 -17.34 -0.11 -18.61
CA VAL A 195 -16.91 0.89 -19.61
C VAL A 195 -18.04 1.84 -19.97
N GLN A 196 -19.30 1.36 -20.08
CA GLN A 196 -20.46 2.23 -20.32
C GLN A 196 -20.66 3.24 -19.19
N LEU A 197 -20.47 2.83 -17.92
CA LEU A 197 -20.51 3.74 -16.79
C LEU A 197 -19.41 4.80 -16.89
N LEU A 198 -18.20 4.41 -17.27
CA LEU A 198 -17.11 5.37 -17.50
C LEU A 198 -17.44 6.35 -18.63
N ASN A 199 -18.03 5.84 -19.73
CA ASN A 199 -18.46 6.66 -20.86
C ASN A 199 -19.56 7.66 -20.45
N SER A 200 -20.44 7.32 -19.50
CA SER A 200 -21.44 8.25 -18.98
C SER A 200 -20.85 9.44 -18.23
N HIS A 201 -19.62 9.32 -17.74
CA HIS A 201 -18.82 10.45 -17.24
C HIS A 201 -18.06 11.21 -18.35
N GLY A 202 -18.30 10.87 -19.62
CA GLY A 202 -17.64 11.51 -20.77
C GLY A 202 -16.20 11.03 -21.01
N ILE A 203 -15.80 9.89 -20.47
CA ILE A 203 -14.46 9.33 -20.61
C ILE A 203 -14.52 8.03 -21.42
N CYS A 204 -13.87 8.04 -22.59
CA CYS A 204 -13.58 6.82 -23.34
C CYS A 204 -12.17 6.34 -22.95
N PRO A 205 -12.02 5.14 -22.38
CA PRO A 205 -10.69 4.64 -21.99
C PRO A 205 -9.83 4.33 -23.22
N ASP A 206 -8.55 4.69 -23.15
CA ASP A 206 -7.57 4.41 -24.20
C ASP A 206 -7.05 2.97 -24.10
N PHE A 207 -7.03 2.42 -22.88
CA PHE A 207 -6.59 1.05 -22.57
C PHE A 207 -7.59 0.35 -21.65
N LEU A 208 -7.72 -0.95 -21.86
CA LEU A 208 -8.50 -1.85 -20.98
C LEU A 208 -7.57 -2.94 -20.44
N ILE A 209 -7.44 -3.00 -19.13
CA ILE A 209 -6.77 -4.12 -18.43
C ILE A 209 -7.83 -5.14 -18.05
N ALA A 210 -7.85 -6.24 -18.78
CA ALA A 210 -8.85 -7.29 -18.66
C ALA A 210 -8.41 -8.34 -17.61
N ARG A 211 -8.81 -8.13 -16.36
CA ARG A 211 -8.50 -9.02 -15.23
C ARG A 211 -9.38 -10.27 -15.24
N SER A 212 -8.79 -11.44 -15.11
CA SER A 212 -9.50 -12.72 -15.01
C SER A 212 -8.61 -13.80 -14.41
N ARG A 213 -9.20 -14.93 -14.00
CA ARG A 213 -8.41 -16.12 -13.59
C ARG A 213 -7.50 -16.65 -14.69
N ARG A 214 -7.91 -16.51 -15.95
CA ARG A 214 -7.17 -17.01 -17.14
C ARG A 214 -6.99 -15.86 -18.12
N GLY A 215 -6.00 -15.98 -19.01
CA GLY A 215 -5.82 -15.05 -20.11
C GLY A 215 -7.04 -15.01 -21.03
N ILE A 216 -7.29 -13.84 -21.63
CA ILE A 216 -8.33 -13.67 -22.64
C ILE A 216 -7.82 -14.19 -23.99
N ASP A 217 -8.72 -14.84 -24.74
CA ASP A 217 -8.47 -15.25 -26.13
C ASP A 217 -8.81 -14.12 -27.12
N ASP A 218 -8.46 -14.34 -28.39
CA ASP A 218 -8.69 -13.36 -29.45
C ASP A 218 -10.18 -13.08 -29.69
N VAL A 219 -11.05 -14.09 -29.54
CA VAL A 219 -12.51 -13.91 -29.69
C VAL A 219 -13.04 -12.95 -28.66
N ARG A 220 -12.61 -13.09 -27.40
CA ARG A 220 -13.01 -12.17 -26.31
C ARG A 220 -12.39 -10.80 -26.48
N ARG A 221 -11.14 -10.75 -26.93
CA ARG A 221 -10.46 -9.49 -27.23
C ARG A 221 -11.18 -8.72 -28.34
N ASP A 222 -11.54 -9.38 -29.44
CA ASP A 222 -12.30 -8.77 -30.55
C ASP A 222 -13.68 -8.30 -30.09
N LYS A 223 -14.35 -9.08 -29.24
CA LYS A 223 -15.63 -8.69 -28.66
C LYS A 223 -15.48 -7.44 -27.77
N LEU A 224 -14.51 -7.41 -26.87
CA LEU A 224 -14.25 -6.24 -26.03
C LEU A 224 -13.88 -5.01 -26.87
N SER A 225 -13.01 -5.15 -27.86
CA SER A 225 -12.65 -4.04 -28.78
C SER A 225 -13.88 -3.43 -29.43
N ARG A 226 -14.76 -4.25 -29.96
CA ARG A 226 -16.01 -3.81 -30.64
C ARG A 226 -16.99 -3.12 -29.70
N TYR A 227 -17.21 -3.69 -28.50
CA TYR A 227 -18.24 -3.18 -27.59
C TYR A 227 -17.75 -2.08 -26.64
N CYS A 228 -16.46 -1.97 -26.41
CA CYS A 228 -15.85 -0.94 -25.56
C CYS A 228 -15.22 0.20 -26.36
N PHE A 229 -15.18 0.08 -27.71
CA PHE A 229 -14.57 1.06 -28.62
C PHE A 229 -13.08 1.33 -28.35
N ILE A 230 -12.35 0.27 -27.96
CA ILE A 230 -10.92 0.32 -27.64
C ILE A 230 -10.14 -0.45 -28.72
N LYS A 231 -9.00 0.07 -29.15
CA LYS A 231 -8.10 -0.62 -30.10
C LYS A 231 -7.74 -2.01 -29.56
N LYS A 232 -7.72 -3.03 -30.42
CA LYS A 232 -7.46 -4.42 -30.02
C LYS A 232 -6.11 -4.59 -29.30
N GLU A 233 -5.09 -3.89 -29.76
CA GLU A 233 -3.75 -3.86 -29.16
C GLU A 233 -3.70 -3.21 -27.77
N ASN A 234 -4.67 -2.37 -27.44
CA ASN A 234 -4.79 -1.69 -26.14
C ASN A 234 -5.66 -2.46 -25.13
N ILE A 235 -6.14 -3.66 -25.51
CA ILE A 235 -6.83 -4.58 -24.60
C ILE A 235 -5.83 -5.60 -24.06
N ILE A 236 -5.41 -5.38 -22.84
CA ILE A 236 -4.34 -6.12 -22.18
C ILE A 236 -4.93 -7.26 -21.36
N SER A 237 -4.49 -8.47 -21.64
CA SER A 237 -4.84 -9.64 -20.84
C SER A 237 -4.07 -9.63 -19.53
N ALA A 238 -4.76 -9.67 -18.40
CA ALA A 238 -4.19 -9.63 -17.06
C ALA A 238 -4.68 -10.82 -16.22
N PRO A 239 -4.21 -12.06 -16.49
CA PRO A 239 -4.57 -13.22 -15.69
C PRO A 239 -4.02 -13.11 -14.25
N ASP A 240 -4.61 -13.90 -13.33
CA ASP A 240 -4.09 -14.02 -11.98
C ASP A 240 -2.63 -14.48 -12.00
N ALA A 241 -1.79 -13.84 -11.21
CA ALA A 241 -0.38 -14.16 -11.08
C ALA A 241 -0.07 -14.67 -9.67
N SER A 242 0.82 -15.65 -9.56
CA SER A 242 1.28 -16.17 -8.27
C SER A 242 2.19 -15.20 -7.52
N CYS A 243 2.82 -14.27 -8.26
CA CYS A 243 3.68 -13.24 -7.71
C CYS A 243 3.36 -11.90 -8.38
N ILE A 244 3.12 -10.87 -7.59
CA ILE A 244 2.81 -9.53 -8.12
C ILE A 244 3.97 -8.94 -8.92
N TYR A 245 5.20 -9.30 -8.61
CA TYR A 245 6.41 -8.82 -9.30
C TYR A 245 6.61 -9.41 -10.71
N ASP A 246 5.80 -10.40 -11.11
CA ASP A 246 5.74 -10.88 -12.49
C ASP A 246 4.87 -10.00 -13.39
N ILE A 247 3.99 -9.18 -12.82
CA ILE A 247 2.99 -8.43 -13.58
C ILE A 247 3.62 -7.46 -14.57
N PRO A 248 4.66 -6.67 -14.22
CA PRO A 248 5.33 -5.81 -15.20
C PRO A 248 5.86 -6.59 -16.42
N ILE A 249 6.47 -7.76 -16.17
CA ILE A 249 7.01 -8.62 -17.24
C ILE A 249 5.87 -9.17 -18.12
N ASN A 250 4.77 -9.60 -17.49
CA ASN A 250 3.62 -10.13 -18.22
C ASN A 250 2.93 -9.04 -19.06
N PHE A 251 2.86 -7.82 -18.54
CA PHE A 251 2.33 -6.68 -19.26
C PHE A 251 3.22 -6.31 -20.44
N GLU A 252 4.54 -6.29 -20.27
CA GLU A 252 5.47 -5.94 -21.33
C GLU A 252 5.46 -6.96 -22.50
N LYS A 253 5.15 -8.23 -22.22
CA LYS A 253 4.90 -9.24 -23.29
C LYS A 253 3.71 -8.89 -24.19
N THR A 254 2.84 -7.97 -23.78
CA THR A 254 1.72 -7.45 -24.58
C THR A 254 2.04 -6.12 -25.24
N ASN A 255 3.27 -5.63 -25.13
CA ASN A 255 3.76 -4.36 -25.64
C ASN A 255 3.03 -3.13 -25.06
N ILE A 256 2.50 -3.23 -23.82
CA ILE A 256 1.75 -2.12 -23.20
C ILE A 256 2.60 -0.85 -23.07
N GLY A 257 3.89 -1.00 -22.71
CA GLY A 257 4.82 0.14 -22.59
C GLY A 257 4.98 0.88 -23.92
N GLU A 258 5.24 0.16 -25.00
CA GLU A 258 5.37 0.73 -26.35
C GLU A 258 4.06 1.40 -26.81
N ASN A 259 2.91 0.76 -26.55
CA ASN A 259 1.61 1.32 -26.90
C ASN A 259 1.31 2.62 -26.14
N ILE A 260 1.60 2.68 -24.83
CA ILE A 260 1.44 3.92 -24.03
C ILE A 260 2.38 5.02 -24.55
N ILE A 261 3.64 4.69 -24.82
CA ILE A 261 4.64 5.63 -25.36
C ILE A 261 4.16 6.21 -26.69
N LYS A 262 3.61 5.38 -27.57
CA LYS A 262 3.04 5.78 -28.86
C LYS A 262 1.82 6.69 -28.70
N GLU A 263 0.85 6.33 -27.83
CA GLU A 263 -0.35 7.15 -27.60
C GLU A 263 -0.01 8.52 -27.01
N LEU A 264 1.00 8.60 -26.12
CA LEU A 264 1.48 9.84 -25.53
C LEU A 264 2.53 10.59 -26.37
N ASN A 265 2.91 10.05 -27.53
CA ASN A 265 3.93 10.59 -28.43
C ASN A 265 5.26 10.89 -27.69
N LEU A 266 5.76 9.91 -26.94
CA LEU A 266 6.98 10.00 -26.17
C LEU A 266 8.16 9.33 -26.87
N LYS A 267 9.38 9.72 -26.49
CA LYS A 267 10.62 9.11 -27.01
C LYS A 267 11.33 8.35 -25.89
N PRO A 268 11.39 7.00 -25.94
CA PRO A 268 12.01 6.21 -24.90
C PRO A 268 13.53 6.36 -24.88
N ARG A 269 14.10 6.14 -23.71
CA ARG A 269 15.54 6.06 -23.47
C ARG A 269 15.92 4.63 -23.11
N LYS A 270 17.11 4.17 -23.48
CA LYS A 270 17.59 2.82 -23.15
C LYS A 270 17.96 2.73 -21.66
N THR A 271 17.45 1.72 -20.98
CA THR A 271 17.84 1.35 -19.61
C THR A 271 18.01 -0.17 -19.50
N THR A 272 18.51 -0.65 -18.37
CA THR A 272 18.64 -2.08 -18.04
C THR A 272 17.59 -2.57 -17.04
N LEU A 273 16.78 -1.65 -16.50
CA LEU A 273 15.88 -1.91 -15.37
C LEU A 273 14.94 -3.11 -15.57
N LEU A 274 14.31 -3.21 -16.76
CA LEU A 274 13.39 -4.32 -17.03
C LEU A 274 14.12 -5.68 -17.02
N LYS A 275 15.32 -5.73 -17.62
CA LYS A 275 16.14 -6.95 -17.64
C LYS A 275 16.62 -7.36 -16.25
N GLU A 276 16.99 -6.37 -15.44
CA GLU A 276 17.39 -6.59 -14.05
C GLU A 276 16.22 -7.12 -13.21
N TRP A 277 15.03 -6.53 -13.39
CA TRP A 277 13.81 -6.99 -12.75
C TRP A 277 13.46 -8.43 -13.13
N GLU A 278 13.51 -8.75 -14.43
CA GLU A 278 13.27 -10.10 -14.94
C GLU A 278 14.31 -11.11 -14.39
N ALA A 279 15.57 -10.72 -14.27
CA ALA A 279 16.59 -11.56 -13.66
C ALA A 279 16.32 -11.85 -12.17
N LYS A 280 15.91 -10.83 -11.41
CA LYS A 280 15.51 -10.98 -10.00
C LYS A 280 14.31 -11.90 -9.85
N THR A 281 13.24 -11.71 -10.62
CA THR A 281 12.03 -12.55 -10.55
C THR A 281 12.31 -13.99 -10.96
N ARG A 282 13.19 -14.20 -11.94
CA ARG A 282 13.64 -15.55 -12.30
C ARG A 282 14.45 -16.22 -11.17
N LYS A 283 15.33 -15.47 -10.48
CA LYS A 283 16.08 -15.96 -9.33
C LYS A 283 15.14 -16.41 -8.22
N MET A 284 14.13 -15.58 -7.88
CA MET A 284 13.12 -15.90 -6.87
C MET A 284 12.40 -17.23 -7.15
N LYS A 285 11.97 -17.47 -8.39
CA LYS A 285 11.25 -18.70 -8.78
C LYS A 285 12.08 -19.98 -8.69
N ARG A 286 13.40 -19.87 -8.65
CA ARG A 286 14.32 -21.02 -8.53
C ARG A 286 14.63 -21.40 -7.10
N ILE A 287 14.17 -20.64 -6.12
CA ILE A 287 14.39 -20.90 -4.71
C ILE A 287 13.57 -22.12 -4.29
N SER A 288 14.25 -23.18 -3.85
CA SER A 288 13.63 -24.44 -3.38
C SER A 288 13.63 -24.60 -1.87
N LYS A 289 14.54 -23.92 -1.17
CA LYS A 289 14.58 -23.95 0.30
C LYS A 289 13.45 -23.10 0.87
N SER A 290 12.87 -23.53 1.99
CA SER A 290 11.83 -22.76 2.69
C SER A 290 12.14 -22.63 4.17
N VAL A 291 11.55 -21.60 4.79
CA VAL A 291 11.56 -21.35 6.23
C VAL A 291 10.14 -21.03 6.70
N ASN A 292 9.77 -21.50 7.89
CA ASN A 292 8.45 -21.28 8.48
C ASN A 292 8.49 -20.04 9.37
N ILE A 293 7.77 -18.99 9.00
CA ILE A 293 7.70 -17.74 9.77
C ILE A 293 6.30 -17.59 10.38
N GLY A 294 6.23 -17.57 11.70
CA GLY A 294 5.00 -17.32 12.45
C GLY A 294 4.76 -15.82 12.62
N ILE A 295 3.61 -15.32 12.14
CA ILE A 295 3.18 -13.93 12.38
C ILE A 295 2.07 -13.95 13.42
N VAL A 296 2.37 -13.44 14.62
CA VAL A 296 1.41 -13.37 15.74
C VAL A 296 0.68 -12.02 15.71
N GLY A 297 -0.43 -11.98 14.99
CA GLY A 297 -1.20 -10.76 14.75
C GLY A 297 -2.59 -10.78 15.37
N LYS A 298 -3.29 -9.63 15.29
CA LYS A 298 -4.68 -9.48 15.78
C LYS A 298 -5.66 -8.87 14.77
N TYR A 299 -5.19 -8.43 13.59
CA TYR A 299 -6.02 -7.73 12.61
C TYR A 299 -6.30 -8.53 11.32
N TYR A 300 -5.99 -9.81 11.29
CA TYR A 300 -6.17 -10.58 10.06
C TYR A 300 -7.41 -11.49 10.02
N LYS A 301 -8.24 -11.54 11.09
CA LYS A 301 -9.54 -12.20 11.07
C LYS A 301 -10.67 -11.18 11.07
N SER A 302 -11.53 -11.24 10.04
CA SER A 302 -12.83 -10.57 10.00
C SER A 302 -13.89 -11.66 9.83
N GLY A 303 -14.54 -12.05 10.94
CA GLY A 303 -15.46 -13.17 10.95
C GLY A 303 -14.78 -14.49 10.53
N LYS A 304 -15.27 -15.10 9.44
CA LYS A 304 -14.69 -16.34 8.86
C LYS A 304 -13.60 -16.10 7.82
N PHE A 305 -13.32 -14.84 7.46
CA PHE A 305 -12.34 -14.49 6.43
C PHE A 305 -11.02 -14.02 7.04
N SER A 306 -9.93 -14.32 6.32
CA SER A 306 -8.58 -13.88 6.67
C SER A 306 -8.21 -12.68 5.79
N LEU A 307 -7.94 -11.52 6.41
CA LEU A 307 -7.52 -10.30 5.75
C LEU A 307 -6.01 -10.12 5.88
N LYS A 308 -5.28 -10.40 4.81
CA LYS A 308 -3.81 -10.26 4.77
C LYS A 308 -3.37 -8.80 4.63
N ASP A 309 -4.26 -7.94 4.13
CA ASP A 309 -3.97 -6.56 3.78
C ASP A 309 -3.64 -5.66 5.00
N SER A 310 -4.03 -6.09 6.21
CA SER A 310 -3.66 -5.41 7.45
C SER A 310 -2.15 -5.44 7.79
N TYR A 311 -1.37 -6.28 7.10
CA TYR A 311 0.07 -6.48 7.34
C TYR A 311 0.86 -6.63 6.03
N VAL A 312 0.42 -6.03 4.94
CA VAL A 312 1.03 -6.22 3.61
C VAL A 312 2.50 -5.82 3.59
N SER A 313 2.88 -4.72 4.24
CA SER A 313 4.27 -4.29 4.30
C SER A 313 5.17 -5.26 5.06
N VAL A 314 4.65 -5.86 6.14
CA VAL A 314 5.39 -6.92 6.88
C VAL A 314 5.58 -8.15 6.00
N LEU A 315 4.52 -8.58 5.28
CA LEU A 315 4.58 -9.72 4.36
C LEU A 315 5.60 -9.49 3.25
N GLU A 316 5.56 -8.32 2.61
CA GLU A 316 6.48 -8.00 1.53
C GLU A 316 7.93 -7.88 2.02
N ALA A 317 8.16 -7.33 3.22
CA ALA A 317 9.48 -7.30 3.83
C ALA A 317 10.03 -8.70 4.12
N ILE A 318 9.20 -9.61 4.62
CA ILE A 318 9.59 -11.02 4.85
C ILE A 318 9.92 -11.71 3.53
N ASN A 319 9.08 -11.51 2.49
CA ASN A 319 9.30 -12.07 1.17
C ASN A 319 10.62 -11.58 0.57
N HIS A 320 10.84 -10.26 0.58
CA HIS A 320 12.06 -9.66 0.03
C HIS A 320 13.32 -10.17 0.75
N ALA A 321 13.29 -10.20 2.10
CA ALA A 321 14.38 -10.73 2.90
C ALA A 321 14.66 -12.21 2.59
N GLY A 322 13.60 -13.02 2.53
CA GLY A 322 13.71 -14.43 2.22
C GLY A 322 14.33 -14.67 0.84
N TRP A 323 13.85 -13.99 -0.18
CA TRP A 323 14.38 -14.12 -1.55
C TRP A 323 15.84 -13.67 -1.67
N GLU A 324 16.20 -12.60 -0.99
CA GLU A 324 17.59 -12.15 -0.96
C GLU A 324 18.51 -13.19 -0.29
N MET A 325 18.03 -13.85 0.76
CA MET A 325 18.74 -14.93 1.47
C MET A 325 18.64 -16.28 0.75
N GLY A 326 17.91 -16.40 -0.35
CA GLY A 326 17.73 -17.63 -1.12
C GLY A 326 16.81 -18.66 -0.46
N VAL A 327 15.82 -18.20 0.29
CA VAL A 327 14.78 -19.02 0.93
C VAL A 327 13.38 -18.48 0.63
N ASN A 328 12.39 -19.36 0.54
CA ASN A 328 10.97 -18.99 0.43
C ASN A 328 10.32 -19.01 1.82
N PRO A 329 9.77 -17.87 2.30
CA PRO A 329 9.06 -17.85 3.55
C PRO A 329 7.69 -18.54 3.43
N ASN A 330 7.46 -19.54 4.27
CA ASN A 330 6.12 -20.11 4.51
C ASN A 330 5.50 -19.32 5.67
N ILE A 331 4.51 -18.49 5.38
CA ILE A 331 3.89 -17.62 6.38
C ILE A 331 2.77 -18.38 7.12
N HIS A 332 2.92 -18.49 8.43
CA HIS A 332 1.94 -19.06 9.34
C HIS A 332 1.27 -17.95 10.15
N TRP A 333 -0.02 -17.74 9.89
CA TRP A 333 -0.82 -16.76 10.60
C TRP A 333 -1.31 -17.30 11.93
N ILE A 334 -0.92 -16.68 13.03
CA ILE A 334 -1.24 -17.09 14.38
C ILE A 334 -2.06 -15.98 15.05
N VAL A 335 -3.27 -16.29 15.49
CA VAL A 335 -4.15 -15.33 16.19
C VAL A 335 -3.64 -15.15 17.61
N ALA A 336 -3.32 -13.92 17.99
CA ALA A 336 -2.83 -13.63 19.33
C ALA A 336 -3.85 -14.02 20.41
N ASP A 337 -5.14 -13.73 20.20
CA ASP A 337 -6.21 -14.07 21.15
C ASP A 337 -6.30 -15.59 21.41
N ASP A 338 -6.03 -16.44 20.42
CA ASP A 338 -6.07 -17.90 20.56
C ASP A 338 -4.94 -18.41 21.47
N LEU A 339 -3.78 -17.75 21.49
CA LEU A 339 -2.62 -18.14 22.29
C LEU A 339 -2.80 -17.95 23.80
N GLU A 340 -3.77 -17.16 24.22
CA GLU A 340 -4.04 -16.93 25.64
C GLU A 340 -4.53 -18.19 26.35
N LYS A 341 -5.28 -19.04 25.66
CA LYS A 341 -6.00 -20.16 26.27
C LYS A 341 -5.72 -21.50 25.62
N ASP A 342 -5.32 -21.54 24.35
CA ASP A 342 -5.17 -22.77 23.56
C ASP A 342 -3.72 -23.26 23.58
N LYS A 343 -3.46 -24.32 24.36
CA LYS A 343 -2.12 -24.95 24.46
C LYS A 343 -1.65 -25.57 23.15
N ASP A 344 -2.56 -26.04 22.30
CA ASP A 344 -2.17 -26.66 21.03
C ASP A 344 -1.73 -25.58 20.04
N LYS A 345 -2.37 -24.40 20.07
CA LYS A 345 -1.91 -23.23 19.34
C LYS A 345 -0.55 -22.74 19.83
N GLN A 346 -0.29 -22.81 21.13
CA GLN A 346 1.04 -22.51 21.68
C GLN A 346 2.10 -23.50 21.16
N LYS A 347 1.78 -24.81 21.02
CA LYS A 347 2.70 -25.79 20.44
C LYS A 347 2.99 -25.58 18.95
N GLU A 348 2.06 -24.96 18.20
CA GLU A 348 2.29 -24.61 16.80
C GLU A 348 3.49 -23.64 16.64
N LEU A 349 3.72 -22.75 17.61
CA LEU A 349 4.86 -21.83 17.61
C LEU A 349 6.21 -22.56 17.61
N LEU A 350 6.30 -23.72 18.26
CA LEU A 350 7.55 -24.52 18.32
C LEU A 350 7.99 -25.10 16.97
N LYS A 351 7.09 -25.03 15.95
CA LYS A 351 7.39 -25.49 14.59
C LYS A 351 7.91 -24.38 13.68
N MET A 352 7.98 -23.16 14.20
CA MET A 352 8.41 -22.00 13.44
C MET A 352 9.93 -21.84 13.51
N ASP A 353 10.56 -21.50 12.38
CA ASP A 353 11.98 -21.15 12.30
C ASP A 353 12.23 -19.71 12.76
N GLY A 354 11.17 -18.89 12.85
CA GLY A 354 11.21 -17.53 13.38
C GLY A 354 9.82 -17.00 13.66
N ILE A 355 9.70 -16.08 14.63
CA ILE A 355 8.43 -15.48 15.05
C ILE A 355 8.52 -13.97 14.91
N ILE A 356 7.51 -13.39 14.26
CA ILE A 356 7.34 -11.94 14.16
C ILE A 356 6.05 -11.54 14.89
N VAL A 357 6.17 -10.60 15.82
CA VAL A 357 5.02 -9.96 16.46
C VAL A 357 4.91 -8.53 15.92
N PRO A 358 3.95 -8.28 15.01
CA PRO A 358 3.82 -7.00 14.34
C PRO A 358 3.11 -5.94 15.18
N GLN A 359 2.97 -4.75 14.60
CA GLN A 359 2.23 -3.61 15.11
C GLN A 359 0.82 -3.97 15.60
N GLY A 360 0.26 -3.12 16.44
CA GLY A 360 -1.10 -3.26 16.99
C GLY A 360 -1.42 -2.14 17.99
N TRP A 361 -2.67 -2.08 18.41
CA TRP A 361 -3.19 -1.10 19.37
C TRP A 361 -4.14 -1.75 20.38
N GLY A 362 -4.19 -1.19 21.61
CA GLY A 362 -5.13 -1.59 22.64
C GLY A 362 -4.84 -2.95 23.28
N SER A 363 -5.61 -3.29 24.30
CA SER A 363 -5.38 -4.44 25.19
C SER A 363 -5.70 -5.80 24.57
N ARG A 364 -6.60 -5.89 23.56
CA ARG A 364 -6.98 -7.17 22.94
C ARG A 364 -5.77 -7.90 22.34
N GLY A 365 -5.60 -9.17 22.68
CA GLY A 365 -4.51 -10.03 22.18
C GLY A 365 -3.11 -9.68 22.74
N ALA A 366 -3.01 -8.78 23.70
CA ALA A 366 -1.73 -8.40 24.30
C ALA A 366 -1.10 -9.59 25.04
N GLU A 367 -1.83 -10.26 25.91
CA GLU A 367 -1.33 -11.40 26.69
C GLU A 367 -0.96 -12.58 25.78
N GLY A 368 -1.71 -12.82 24.70
CA GLY A 368 -1.34 -13.81 23.69
C GLY A 368 -0.03 -13.50 22.96
N LYS A 369 0.23 -12.22 22.66
CA LYS A 369 1.52 -11.78 22.10
C LYS A 369 2.64 -11.96 23.13
N ILE A 370 2.44 -11.58 24.39
CA ILE A 370 3.40 -11.79 25.48
C ILE A 370 3.69 -13.28 25.63
N LYS A 371 2.67 -14.14 25.56
CA LYS A 371 2.85 -15.60 25.61
C LYS A 371 3.67 -16.14 24.45
N ALA A 372 3.43 -15.64 23.23
CA ALA A 372 4.24 -16.03 22.06
C ALA A 372 5.72 -15.64 22.24
N ILE A 373 5.98 -14.48 22.81
CA ILE A 373 7.33 -13.96 23.08
C ILE A 373 8.04 -14.83 24.12
N GLN A 374 7.31 -15.17 25.21
CA GLN A 374 7.82 -16.09 26.23
C GLN A 374 8.24 -17.43 25.61
N ILE A 375 7.38 -18.03 24.79
CA ILE A 375 7.68 -19.29 24.10
C ILE A 375 8.90 -19.15 23.21
N ALA A 376 8.99 -18.07 22.43
CA ALA A 376 10.13 -17.81 21.56
C ALA A 376 11.44 -17.72 22.37
N ARG A 377 11.46 -16.95 23.46
CA ARG A 377 12.63 -16.78 24.31
C ARG A 377 13.04 -18.08 25.01
N GLU A 378 12.10 -18.80 25.60
CA GLU A 378 12.37 -20.04 26.35
C GLU A 378 12.82 -21.19 25.46
N ASN A 379 12.48 -21.17 24.17
CA ASN A 379 12.87 -22.21 23.20
C ASN A 379 13.88 -21.71 22.16
N GLU A 380 14.50 -20.56 22.39
CA GLU A 380 15.55 -19.97 21.53
C GLU A 380 15.11 -19.80 20.06
N ILE A 381 13.81 -19.58 19.81
CA ILE A 381 13.30 -19.30 18.48
C ILE A 381 13.60 -17.84 18.12
N PRO A 382 14.23 -17.56 16.96
CA PRO A 382 14.47 -16.20 16.50
C PRO A 382 13.21 -15.34 16.53
N TYR A 383 13.29 -14.16 17.13
CA TYR A 383 12.16 -13.28 17.38
C TYR A 383 12.41 -11.87 16.85
N LEU A 384 11.39 -11.28 16.21
CA LEU A 384 11.37 -9.86 15.83
C LEU A 384 10.07 -9.21 16.29
N GLY A 385 10.17 -8.20 17.16
CA GLY A 385 9.05 -7.36 17.59
C GLY A 385 9.04 -6.03 16.86
N LEU A 386 7.94 -5.72 16.18
CA LEU A 386 7.75 -4.48 15.45
C LEU A 386 6.75 -3.59 16.20
N CYS A 387 7.14 -2.35 16.55
CA CYS A 387 6.29 -1.38 17.25
C CYS A 387 5.67 -1.99 18.52
N TYR A 388 4.37 -2.32 18.50
CA TYR A 388 3.67 -2.96 19.61
C TYR A 388 4.30 -4.30 20.01
N GLY A 389 4.82 -5.09 19.06
CA GLY A 389 5.53 -6.33 19.34
C GLY A 389 6.81 -6.12 20.16
N MET A 390 7.55 -5.05 19.90
CA MET A 390 8.71 -4.66 20.70
C MET A 390 8.29 -4.24 22.13
N GLN A 391 7.21 -3.49 22.26
CA GLN A 391 6.66 -3.10 23.56
C GLN A 391 6.23 -4.33 24.41
N MET A 392 5.55 -5.29 23.78
CA MET A 392 5.17 -6.55 24.43
C MET A 392 6.38 -7.39 24.84
N ALA A 393 7.47 -7.37 24.08
CA ALA A 393 8.71 -8.05 24.45
C ALA A 393 9.35 -7.45 25.71
N THR A 394 9.30 -6.13 25.86
CA THR A 394 9.74 -5.45 27.08
C THR A 394 8.92 -5.87 28.29
N ILE A 395 7.59 -5.91 28.15
CA ILE A 395 6.71 -6.36 29.23
C ILE A 395 6.97 -7.82 29.60
N GLU A 396 7.11 -8.70 28.60
CA GLU A 396 7.47 -10.12 28.81
C GLU A 396 8.75 -10.26 29.61
N PHE A 397 9.80 -9.57 29.17
CA PHE A 397 11.11 -9.63 29.84
C PHE A 397 11.05 -9.10 31.28
N CYS A 398 10.39 -7.99 31.50
CA CYS A 398 10.18 -7.45 32.85
C CYS A 398 9.44 -8.42 33.75
N ARG A 399 8.35 -9.05 33.28
CA ARG A 399 7.55 -9.99 34.06
C ARG A 399 8.26 -11.29 34.36
N ASN A 400 8.86 -11.92 33.34
CA ASN A 400 9.30 -13.30 33.41
C ASN A 400 10.81 -13.46 33.66
N VAL A 401 11.62 -12.42 33.39
CA VAL A 401 13.08 -12.47 33.61
C VAL A 401 13.45 -11.61 34.83
N LEU A 402 12.91 -10.39 34.93
CA LEU A 402 13.23 -9.49 36.05
C LEU A 402 12.31 -9.69 37.28
N GLY A 403 11.22 -10.47 37.15
CA GLY A 403 10.29 -10.76 38.24
C GLY A 403 9.32 -9.63 38.59
N ILE A 404 9.20 -8.60 37.77
CA ILE A 404 8.28 -7.48 37.95
C ILE A 404 6.88 -7.90 37.42
N LYS A 405 6.14 -8.67 38.21
CA LYS A 405 4.93 -9.38 37.78
C LYS A 405 3.83 -8.47 37.23
N ASP A 406 3.73 -7.23 37.71
CA ASP A 406 2.76 -6.23 37.30
C ASP A 406 3.29 -5.24 36.24
N ALA A 407 4.47 -5.50 35.64
CA ALA A 407 4.98 -4.70 34.54
C ALA A 407 3.97 -4.68 33.39
N ASN A 408 3.62 -3.47 32.92
CA ASN A 408 2.59 -3.30 31.88
C ASN A 408 2.82 -2.05 31.03
N SER A 409 1.99 -1.90 30.01
CA SER A 409 1.85 -0.67 29.23
C SER A 409 0.68 0.15 29.74
N GLU A 410 0.82 1.48 29.77
CA GLU A 410 -0.25 2.42 30.05
C GLU A 410 -1.44 2.27 29.08
N GLU A 411 -1.17 1.81 27.85
CA GLU A 411 -2.21 1.51 26.85
C GLU A 411 -3.09 0.31 27.25
N ILE A 412 -2.51 -0.68 27.92
CA ILE A 412 -3.19 -1.94 28.28
C ILE A 412 -3.86 -1.81 29.64
N ASP A 413 -3.11 -1.33 30.63
CA ASP A 413 -3.59 -1.11 31.98
C ASP A 413 -2.96 0.16 32.60
N PRO A 414 -3.65 1.31 32.47
CA PRO A 414 -3.15 2.58 33.00
C PRO A 414 -3.05 2.62 34.52
N LYS A 415 -3.60 1.62 35.23
CA LYS A 415 -3.56 1.54 36.71
C LYS A 415 -2.40 0.68 37.22
N SER A 416 -1.65 0.03 36.35
CA SER A 416 -0.48 -0.75 36.74
C SER A 416 0.53 0.13 37.49
N LYS A 417 1.15 -0.42 38.54
CA LYS A 417 2.17 0.29 39.34
C LYS A 417 3.51 0.38 38.61
N ASN A 418 3.79 -0.58 37.73
CA ASN A 418 5.02 -0.66 36.98
C ASN A 418 4.76 -0.49 35.47
N LEU A 419 4.55 0.75 35.05
CA LEU A 419 4.38 1.12 33.65
C LEU A 419 5.74 1.17 32.97
N VAL A 420 6.16 0.07 32.34
CA VAL A 420 7.41 -0.02 31.57
C VAL A 420 7.29 0.56 30.16
N ILE A 421 6.06 0.71 29.69
CA ILE A 421 5.67 1.43 28.48
C ILE A 421 4.64 2.48 28.87
N HIS A 422 4.89 3.74 28.54
CA HIS A 422 4.03 4.85 28.91
C HIS A 422 3.68 5.76 27.72
N LEU A 423 2.67 6.59 27.90
CA LEU A 423 2.28 7.59 26.91
C LEU A 423 3.35 8.68 26.82
N MET A 424 3.77 9.04 25.60
CA MET A 424 4.69 10.17 25.39
C MET A 424 4.07 11.46 25.93
N GLU A 425 4.88 12.30 26.59
CA GLU A 425 4.40 13.54 27.25
C GLU A 425 3.60 14.45 26.32
N ASN A 426 4.05 14.64 25.10
CA ASN A 426 3.37 15.45 24.10
C ASN A 426 2.02 14.88 23.65
N GLN A 427 1.74 13.61 23.93
CA GLN A 427 0.48 12.96 23.56
C GLN A 427 -0.63 13.18 24.59
N LYS A 428 -0.31 13.55 25.81
CA LYS A 428 -1.29 13.78 26.89
C LYS A 428 -2.28 14.90 26.55
N GLU A 429 -1.78 16.04 26.07
CA GLU A 429 -2.63 17.16 25.64
C GLU A 429 -3.45 16.81 24.38
N ILE A 430 -2.85 16.10 23.44
CA ILE A 430 -3.52 15.68 22.20
C ILE A 430 -4.72 14.77 22.49
N LEU A 431 -4.55 13.80 23.38
CA LEU A 431 -5.63 12.89 23.81
C LEU A 431 -6.74 13.61 24.56
N LYS A 432 -6.38 14.58 25.42
CA LYS A 432 -7.34 15.40 26.14
C LYS A 432 -8.27 16.19 25.22
N HIS A 433 -7.77 16.63 24.07
CA HIS A 433 -8.54 17.35 23.05
C HIS A 433 -9.14 16.43 21.97
N GLN A 434 -9.03 15.11 22.10
CA GLN A 434 -9.55 14.10 21.15
C GLN A 434 -9.09 14.32 19.70
N ASN A 435 -7.88 14.84 19.51
CA ASN A 435 -7.30 15.08 18.20
C ASN A 435 -6.42 13.87 17.77
N TYR A 436 -7.00 12.93 17.05
CA TYR A 436 -6.36 11.63 16.76
C TYR A 436 -5.61 11.56 15.42
N GLY A 437 -6.04 12.25 14.39
CA GLY A 437 -5.44 12.16 13.05
C GLY A 437 -4.11 12.91 12.95
N GLY A 438 -3.05 12.25 12.43
CA GLY A 438 -1.77 12.87 12.11
C GLY A 438 -0.96 13.41 13.33
N THR A 439 -1.26 12.97 14.56
CA THR A 439 -0.75 13.60 15.78
C THR A 439 0.18 12.75 16.63
N ILE A 440 0.37 11.49 16.29
CA ILE A 440 1.29 10.57 16.97
C ILE A 440 2.73 10.76 16.44
N ARG A 441 3.70 10.00 16.96
CA ARG A 441 5.03 10.00 16.35
C ARG A 441 4.96 9.28 15.02
N LEU A 442 5.15 10.02 13.93
CA LEU A 442 4.98 9.59 12.55
C LEU A 442 6.21 9.91 11.71
N GLY A 443 6.44 9.08 10.67
CA GLY A 443 7.45 9.32 9.65
C GLY A 443 8.85 8.87 10.04
N ALA A 444 9.83 9.28 9.26
CA ALA A 444 11.21 8.88 9.42
C ALA A 444 11.89 9.61 10.59
N TRP A 445 12.37 8.84 11.57
CA TRP A 445 13.09 9.34 12.74
C TRP A 445 14.48 8.71 12.82
N PRO A 446 15.49 9.45 13.31
CA PRO A 446 16.84 8.93 13.45
C PRO A 446 16.90 7.89 14.58
N CYS A 447 17.38 6.70 14.24
CA CYS A 447 17.66 5.61 15.16
C CYS A 447 19.18 5.45 15.28
N LYS A 448 19.73 5.71 16.48
CA LYS A 448 21.16 5.54 16.77
C LYS A 448 21.44 4.09 17.14
N ILE A 449 22.11 3.36 16.27
CA ILE A 449 22.46 1.96 16.48
C ILE A 449 23.66 1.84 17.41
N LYS A 450 23.54 1.02 18.46
CA LYS A 450 24.61 0.72 19.40
C LYS A 450 25.65 -0.17 18.74
N LYS A 451 26.92 0.25 18.81
CA LYS A 451 28.07 -0.49 18.29
C LYS A 451 28.22 -1.87 18.95
N GLY A 452 28.59 -2.88 18.18
CA GLY A 452 28.83 -4.27 18.65
C GLY A 452 27.55 -5.09 18.81
N THR A 453 26.38 -4.56 18.39
CA THR A 453 25.09 -5.29 18.44
C THR A 453 24.82 -6.07 17.17
N LEU A 454 23.95 -7.10 17.27
CA LEU A 454 23.42 -7.82 16.11
C LEU A 454 22.79 -6.87 15.11
N LEU A 455 22.04 -5.87 15.59
CA LEU A 455 21.38 -4.87 14.73
C LEU A 455 22.41 -4.10 13.88
N GLU A 456 23.54 -3.68 14.47
CA GLU A 456 24.63 -3.04 13.71
C GLU A 456 25.16 -3.95 12.60
N SER A 457 25.35 -5.24 12.87
CA SER A 457 25.85 -6.20 11.88
C SER A 457 24.86 -6.39 10.72
N LEU A 458 23.56 -6.44 11.00
CA LEU A 458 22.50 -6.55 10.00
C LEU A 458 22.44 -5.32 9.11
N TYR A 459 22.47 -4.12 9.69
CA TYR A 459 22.48 -2.89 8.89
C TYR A 459 23.76 -2.76 8.06
N LYS A 460 24.93 -3.08 8.59
CA LYS A 460 26.18 -3.07 7.81
C LYS A 460 26.14 -3.99 6.59
N LYS A 461 25.53 -5.15 6.75
CA LYS A 461 25.49 -6.17 5.69
C LYS A 461 24.50 -5.83 4.57
N TYR A 462 23.37 -5.19 4.90
CA TYR A 462 22.22 -5.05 3.99
C TYR A 462 21.87 -3.61 3.61
N THR A 463 22.52 -2.60 4.22
CA THR A 463 22.27 -1.19 3.87
C THR A 463 23.30 -0.66 2.89
N ASN A 464 22.91 -0.59 1.61
CA ASN A 464 23.58 0.22 0.58
C ASN A 464 22.78 1.51 0.30
N SER A 465 21.98 2.00 1.25
CA SER A 465 21.08 3.13 0.97
C SER A 465 21.76 4.47 1.23
N LEU A 466 21.48 5.43 0.37
CA LEU A 466 21.89 6.83 0.49
C LEU A 466 21.39 7.53 1.78
N TYR A 467 20.44 6.92 2.48
CA TYR A 467 19.75 7.49 3.66
C TYR A 467 20.27 6.97 5.00
N ASN A 468 21.10 5.94 5.01
CA ASN A 468 21.57 5.28 6.23
C ASN A 468 23.10 5.28 6.31
N THR A 469 23.65 6.23 7.05
CA THR A 469 25.07 6.24 7.40
C THR A 469 25.23 5.84 8.86
N LEU A 470 25.74 4.62 9.10
CA LEU A 470 26.02 4.20 10.48
C LEU A 470 26.86 5.24 11.24
N PRO A 471 26.57 5.50 12.51
CA PRO A 471 25.69 4.73 13.41
C PRO A 471 24.21 5.18 13.44
N VAL A 472 23.75 6.02 12.55
CA VAL A 472 22.36 6.51 12.53
C VAL A 472 21.66 6.01 11.28
N VAL A 473 20.48 5.43 11.47
CA VAL A 473 19.57 5.01 10.39
C VAL A 473 18.22 5.68 10.56
N MET A 474 17.52 5.92 9.47
CA MET A 474 16.18 6.50 9.52
C MET A 474 15.15 5.37 9.54
N GLU A 475 14.29 5.38 10.56
CA GLU A 475 13.22 4.40 10.73
C GLU A 475 11.86 5.09 10.69
N ARG A 476 10.89 4.53 9.96
CA ARG A 476 9.52 5.08 9.93
C ARG A 476 8.76 4.63 11.16
N HIS A 477 8.23 5.60 11.90
CA HIS A 477 7.49 5.42 13.16
C HIS A 477 5.99 5.63 12.96
N ARG A 478 5.19 4.88 13.74
CA ARG A 478 3.74 5.08 13.92
C ARG A 478 3.34 4.61 15.32
N HIS A 479 3.56 5.43 16.34
CA HIS A 479 3.22 5.09 17.73
C HIS A 479 3.05 6.33 18.62
N ARG A 480 2.39 6.17 19.77
CA ARG A 480 2.25 7.20 20.79
C ARG A 480 2.76 6.78 22.17
N TYR A 481 3.11 5.52 22.34
CA TYR A 481 3.68 4.99 23.56
C TYR A 481 5.17 4.68 23.36
N GLU A 482 5.96 4.87 24.42
CA GLU A 482 7.40 4.62 24.41
C GLU A 482 7.89 3.97 25.70
N PHE A 483 9.16 3.58 25.74
CA PHE A 483 9.77 3.04 26.95
C PHE A 483 9.81 4.07 28.07
N ASN A 484 9.48 3.63 29.28
CA ASN A 484 9.66 4.40 30.51
C ASN A 484 11.10 4.16 30.99
N THR A 485 11.98 5.17 30.82
CA THR A 485 13.42 5.11 31.14
C THR A 485 13.73 5.65 32.54
#